data_108ec86476f0cf3ba5f7f5e6e09d3ae8
#
_entry.id   108ec86476f0cf3ba5f7f5e6e09d3ae8
#
_cell.length_a   1.000
_cell.length_b   1.000
_cell.length_c   1.000
_cell.angle_alpha   90.00
_cell.angle_beta   90.00
_cell.angle_gamma   90.00
#
_symmetry.space_group_name_H-M   'P 1'
#
loop_
_entity.id
_entity.type
_entity.pdbx_description
1 polymer ?
#
loop_
_entity_poly.entity_id
_entity_poly.type
_entity_poly.pdbx_seq_one_letter_code
_entity_poly.pdbx_strand_id
1 'polypeptide(L)'
;VPMGTMATRLGLVGDARFLLQPGLEIRSTGDLTLVNDWNLSSWRFDGAPAVVSLRAAGNLTLNATLSDGFDGVLPTSALRSDRSASLRLVGGADLAAADPLAVLGGGAERTDGDVALAVNKLVRTGTGDIELAAARHFDLGAGATGVNRRTAALYTAGRATSTDDYPQLAGFTPPSGTGVSASYPTGGGDVRIQAGGDVLGGITHQLVTEWQQRRGRTSEAGTLLSSQNPSWWINFGNFQQNVGALGGGDVAVSAGRHVHNLSAVIPTSGRPGGRPRR
;
A
#
# COMPACT_ATOMS: atom_id res chain seq x y z
N VAL A 1 27.39 7.99 1.90
CA VAL A 1 27.56 9.39 1.44
C VAL A 1 26.29 10.14 1.88
N PRO A 2 26.43 11.29 2.58
CA PRO A 2 25.26 12.10 2.94
C PRO A 2 24.45 12.53 1.71
N MET A 3 23.12 12.58 1.84
CA MET A 3 22.20 12.94 0.74
C MET A 3 22.49 14.32 0.19
N GLY A 4 22.80 15.31 1.06
CA GLY A 4 23.17 16.65 0.63
C GLY A 4 24.43 16.71 -0.25
N THR A 5 25.43 15.86 0.02
CA THR A 5 26.64 15.76 -0.82
C THR A 5 26.28 15.19 -2.20
N MET A 6 25.36 14.25 -2.29
CA MET A 6 24.90 13.68 -3.57
C MET A 6 24.12 14.71 -4.37
N ALA A 7 23.19 15.43 -3.73
CA ALA A 7 22.45 16.52 -4.37
C ALA A 7 23.38 17.57 -4.96
N THR A 8 24.42 17.97 -4.21
CA THR A 8 25.43 18.93 -4.68
C THR A 8 26.19 18.41 -5.90
N ARG A 9 26.65 17.14 -5.86
CA ARG A 9 27.38 16.53 -6.99
C ARG A 9 26.54 16.42 -8.26
N LEU A 10 25.23 16.25 -8.12
CA LEU A 10 24.29 16.13 -9.25
C LEU A 10 23.71 17.49 -9.69
N GLY A 11 24.06 18.58 -9.01
CA GLY A 11 23.52 19.91 -9.31
C GLY A 11 22.01 20.04 -9.02
N LEU A 12 21.49 19.24 -8.07
CA LEU A 12 20.05 19.14 -7.76
C LEU A 12 19.66 19.86 -6.47
N VAL A 13 20.58 20.63 -5.88
CA VAL A 13 20.31 21.35 -4.63
C VAL A 13 19.19 22.38 -4.85
N GLY A 14 18.09 22.23 -4.09
CA GLY A 14 16.94 23.14 -4.16
C GLY A 14 16.00 22.92 -5.36
N ASP A 15 16.26 21.94 -6.21
CA ASP A 15 15.35 21.60 -7.32
C ASP A 15 14.22 20.67 -6.84
N ALA A 16 13.03 21.24 -6.63
CA ALA A 16 11.86 20.51 -6.13
C ALA A 16 11.29 19.44 -7.09
N ARG A 17 11.78 19.40 -8.34
CA ARG A 17 11.38 18.38 -9.32
C ARG A 17 12.02 17.02 -9.03
N PHE A 18 13.09 16.99 -8.25
CA PHE A 18 13.83 15.78 -7.91
C PHE A 18 13.69 15.43 -6.44
N LEU A 19 13.52 14.15 -6.18
CA LEU A 19 13.58 13.57 -4.86
C LEU A 19 14.73 12.57 -4.82
N LEU A 20 15.76 12.87 -4.04
CA LEU A 20 16.82 11.90 -3.74
C LEU A 20 16.34 11.01 -2.59
N GLN A 21 16.27 9.71 -2.83
CA GLN A 21 15.90 8.73 -1.81
C GLN A 21 17.04 7.74 -1.60
N PRO A 22 17.38 7.40 -0.33
CA PRO A 22 18.32 6.32 -0.06
C PRO A 22 17.70 4.97 -0.43
N GLY A 23 18.50 4.07 -0.95
CA GLY A 23 18.14 2.67 -1.13
C GLY A 23 18.60 1.84 0.06
N LEU A 24 17.72 0.99 0.59
CA LEU A 24 18.06 -0.09 1.52
C LEU A 24 17.70 -1.41 0.86
N GLU A 25 18.67 -2.30 0.73
CA GLU A 25 18.44 -3.62 0.16
C GLU A 25 18.86 -4.71 1.14
N ILE A 26 17.97 -5.67 1.37
CA ILE A 26 18.23 -6.90 2.10
C ILE A 26 18.15 -8.05 1.11
N ARG A 27 19.24 -8.80 0.97
CA ARG A 27 19.35 -9.95 0.05
C ARG A 27 19.51 -11.25 0.85
N SER A 28 18.84 -12.29 0.36
CA SER A 28 19.09 -13.67 0.78
C SER A 28 19.40 -14.54 -0.43
N THR A 29 20.41 -15.40 -0.33
CA THR A 29 20.72 -16.41 -1.36
C THR A 29 19.80 -17.64 -1.28
N GLY A 30 18.92 -17.70 -0.31
CA GLY A 30 17.85 -18.67 -0.13
C GLY A 30 16.55 -17.94 0.20
N ASP A 31 15.79 -18.51 1.13
CA ASP A 31 14.54 -17.89 1.61
C ASP A 31 14.82 -16.65 2.48
N LEU A 32 13.86 -15.75 2.52
CA LEU A 32 13.86 -14.59 3.41
C LEU A 32 12.48 -14.49 4.08
N THR A 33 12.49 -14.38 5.42
CA THR A 33 11.24 -14.27 6.18
C THR A 33 11.24 -13.03 7.07
N LEU A 34 10.23 -12.19 6.92
CA LEU A 34 9.92 -11.12 7.86
C LEU A 34 9.08 -11.72 9.02
N VAL A 35 9.68 -11.84 10.21
CA VAL A 35 9.04 -12.51 11.36
C VAL A 35 8.41 -11.54 12.37
N ASN A 36 8.85 -10.27 12.38
CA ASN A 36 8.35 -9.25 13.31
C ASN A 36 7.81 -8.06 12.53
N ASP A 37 6.77 -7.43 13.07
CA ASP A 37 6.19 -6.23 12.48
C ASP A 37 7.26 -5.12 12.33
N TRP A 38 7.31 -4.50 11.16
CA TRP A 38 8.31 -3.51 10.82
C TRP A 38 7.66 -2.19 10.42
N ASN A 39 7.80 -1.19 11.29
CA ASN A 39 7.37 0.17 11.02
C ASN A 39 8.54 1.00 10.48
N LEU A 40 8.42 1.50 9.27
CA LEU A 40 9.43 2.31 8.59
C LEU A 40 9.23 3.83 8.81
N SER A 41 8.21 4.24 9.58
CA SER A 41 7.84 5.66 9.72
C SER A 41 8.95 6.53 10.33
N SER A 42 9.86 5.94 11.11
CA SER A 42 11.04 6.60 11.66
C SER A 42 12.29 6.51 10.76
N TRP A 43 12.22 5.73 9.68
CA TRP A 43 13.35 5.53 8.78
C TRP A 43 13.39 6.67 7.75
N ARG A 44 13.95 7.79 8.17
CA ARG A 44 14.11 8.99 7.36
C ARG A 44 15.58 9.40 7.34
N PHE A 45 16.10 9.67 6.15
CA PHE A 45 17.47 10.06 5.90
C PHE A 45 17.45 11.50 5.37
N ASP A 46 17.90 12.44 6.17
CA ASP A 46 17.75 13.88 5.89
C ASP A 46 16.30 14.25 5.54
N GLY A 47 15.33 13.66 6.25
CA GLY A 47 13.90 13.85 6.03
C GLY A 47 13.29 13.06 4.85
N ALA A 48 14.10 12.41 4.01
CA ALA A 48 13.62 11.60 2.90
C ALA A 48 13.34 10.16 3.32
N PRO A 49 12.22 9.54 2.87
CA PRO A 49 11.97 8.12 3.05
C PRO A 49 12.89 7.29 2.14
N ALA A 50 13.11 6.04 2.51
CA ALA A 50 13.92 5.12 1.73
C ALA A 50 13.13 4.41 0.61
N VAL A 51 13.84 3.86 -0.37
CA VAL A 51 13.36 2.72 -1.18
C VAL A 51 13.87 1.45 -0.52
N VAL A 52 12.98 0.61 -0.02
CA VAL A 52 13.32 -0.62 0.70
C VAL A 52 13.08 -1.81 -0.20
N SER A 53 14.13 -2.60 -0.44
CA SER A 53 14.09 -3.80 -1.27
C SER A 53 14.37 -5.05 -0.43
N LEU A 54 13.44 -6.00 -0.44
CA LEU A 54 13.61 -7.34 0.14
C LEU A 54 13.70 -8.34 -1.02
N ARG A 55 14.86 -8.99 -1.19
CA ARG A 55 15.13 -9.89 -2.33
C ARG A 55 15.60 -11.25 -1.83
N ALA A 56 14.80 -12.28 -2.07
CA ALA A 56 15.12 -13.67 -1.77
C ALA A 56 15.36 -14.44 -3.07
N ALA A 57 16.47 -15.15 -3.21
CA ALA A 57 16.67 -16.07 -4.34
C ALA A 57 15.72 -17.29 -4.26
N GLY A 58 15.29 -17.66 -3.06
CA GLY A 58 14.18 -18.58 -2.77
C GLY A 58 12.86 -17.83 -2.54
N ASN A 59 12.11 -18.23 -1.53
CA ASN A 59 10.83 -17.63 -1.19
C ASN A 59 11.00 -16.38 -0.32
N LEU A 60 10.14 -15.38 -0.54
CA LEU A 60 9.97 -14.24 0.36
C LEU A 60 8.67 -14.42 1.14
N THR A 61 8.76 -14.61 2.45
CA THR A 61 7.60 -14.81 3.32
C THR A 61 7.43 -13.64 4.30
N LEU A 62 6.27 -13.00 4.28
CA LEU A 62 5.93 -11.91 5.16
C LEU A 62 4.95 -12.41 6.23
N ASN A 63 5.48 -12.92 7.35
CA ASN A 63 4.68 -13.38 8.51
C ASN A 63 4.33 -12.23 9.45
N ALA A 64 4.66 -11.01 9.07
CA ALA A 64 4.49 -9.81 9.88
C ALA A 64 4.07 -8.63 9.00
N THR A 65 3.56 -7.57 9.63
CA THR A 65 3.18 -6.33 8.95
C THR A 65 4.42 -5.50 8.58
N LEU A 66 4.48 -5.07 7.32
CA LEU A 66 5.45 -4.09 6.82
C LEU A 66 4.70 -2.80 6.51
N SER A 67 4.99 -1.74 7.24
CA SER A 67 4.19 -0.50 7.19
C SER A 67 5.06 0.75 7.09
N ASP A 68 4.73 1.63 6.15
CA ASP A 68 5.12 3.05 6.18
C ASP A 68 3.90 3.92 5.79
N GLY A 69 4.04 5.25 5.99
CA GLY A 69 2.95 6.19 5.78
C GLY A 69 1.93 6.23 6.91
N PHE A 70 2.10 5.43 7.94
CA PHE A 70 1.27 5.39 9.15
C PHE A 70 2.13 5.55 10.40
N ASP A 71 1.54 5.98 11.50
CA ASP A 71 2.25 6.17 12.78
C ASP A 71 2.53 4.86 13.52
N GLY A 72 2.05 3.72 12.99
CA GLY A 72 2.26 2.39 13.56
C GLY A 72 2.00 1.28 12.55
N VAL A 73 1.97 0.04 13.07
CA VAL A 73 1.74 -1.19 12.30
C VAL A 73 0.31 -1.74 12.41
N LEU A 74 -0.46 -1.25 13.39
CA LEU A 74 -1.84 -1.69 13.58
C LEU A 74 -2.72 -1.21 12.43
N PRO A 75 -3.76 -1.95 12.06
CA PRO A 75 -4.72 -1.51 11.05
C PRO A 75 -5.31 -0.12 11.34
N THR A 76 -5.52 0.19 12.63
CA THR A 76 -6.10 1.45 13.12
C THR A 76 -5.10 2.60 13.26
N SER A 77 -3.81 2.40 12.97
CA SER A 77 -2.80 3.45 13.01
C SER A 77 -3.19 4.62 12.10
N ALA A 78 -2.89 5.84 12.53
CA ALA A 78 -3.25 7.03 11.78
C ALA A 78 -2.37 7.22 10.55
N LEU A 79 -2.98 7.70 9.46
CA LEU A 79 -2.27 8.07 8.24
C LEU A 79 -1.44 9.34 8.47
N ARG A 80 -0.19 9.33 8.05
CA ARG A 80 0.74 10.46 8.16
C ARG A 80 0.60 11.44 7.00
N SER A 81 1.08 12.66 7.21
CA SER A 81 1.07 13.72 6.20
C SER A 81 2.38 13.80 5.39
N ASP A 82 3.45 13.13 5.85
CA ASP A 82 4.74 13.12 5.17
C ASP A 82 4.82 12.02 4.08
N ARG A 83 5.90 12.07 3.30
CA ARG A 83 6.18 11.04 2.29
C ARG A 83 6.56 9.73 2.95
N SER A 84 6.24 8.62 2.30
CA SER A 84 6.57 7.26 2.74
C SER A 84 7.56 6.56 1.81
N ALA A 85 8.15 5.49 2.33
CA ALA A 85 9.04 4.61 1.59
C ALA A 85 8.30 3.91 0.44
N SER A 86 9.03 3.64 -0.64
CA SER A 86 8.62 2.67 -1.65
C SER A 86 9.19 1.29 -1.30
N LEU A 87 8.43 0.25 -1.60
CA LEU A 87 8.78 -1.14 -1.28
C LEU A 87 8.98 -1.95 -2.56
N ARG A 88 10.04 -2.77 -2.58
CA ARG A 88 10.30 -3.79 -3.58
C ARG A 88 10.40 -5.14 -2.91
N LEU A 89 9.52 -6.05 -3.27
CA LEU A 89 9.37 -7.36 -2.63
C LEU A 89 9.57 -8.44 -3.70
N VAL A 90 10.67 -9.18 -3.61
CA VAL A 90 11.06 -10.11 -4.70
C VAL A 90 11.33 -11.51 -4.15
N GLY A 91 10.56 -12.48 -4.61
CA GLY A 91 10.80 -13.90 -4.41
C GLY A 91 11.32 -14.58 -5.69
N GLY A 92 12.26 -15.48 -5.59
CA GLY A 92 12.98 -16.03 -6.73
C GLY A 92 13.84 -15.00 -7.45
N ALA A 93 14.42 -14.05 -6.69
CA ALA A 93 15.18 -12.94 -7.22
C ALA A 93 16.42 -13.39 -7.99
N ASP A 94 16.64 -12.86 -9.17
CA ASP A 94 17.95 -12.92 -9.85
C ASP A 94 18.87 -11.88 -9.20
N LEU A 95 19.66 -12.33 -8.24
CA LEU A 95 20.58 -11.46 -7.49
C LEU A 95 21.77 -10.95 -8.32
N ALA A 96 22.00 -11.50 -9.51
CA ALA A 96 23.04 -11.06 -10.44
C ALA A 96 22.54 -9.97 -11.40
N ALA A 97 21.23 -9.86 -11.58
CA ALA A 97 20.65 -8.86 -12.47
C ALA A 97 20.78 -7.44 -11.92
N ALA A 98 20.97 -6.49 -12.82
CA ALA A 98 20.98 -5.07 -12.49
C ALA A 98 19.58 -4.52 -12.13
N ASP A 99 18.53 -5.10 -12.71
CA ASP A 99 17.16 -4.78 -12.38
C ASP A 99 16.80 -5.34 -10.99
N PRO A 100 16.42 -4.50 -10.01
CA PRO A 100 16.07 -4.95 -8.67
C PRO A 100 14.81 -5.83 -8.62
N LEU A 101 13.98 -5.82 -9.66
CA LEU A 101 12.76 -6.63 -9.77
C LEU A 101 12.97 -7.90 -10.61
N ALA A 102 14.17 -8.13 -11.16
CA ALA A 102 14.44 -9.30 -11.94
C ALA A 102 14.26 -10.58 -11.12
N VAL A 103 13.57 -11.55 -11.72
CA VAL A 103 13.32 -12.87 -11.14
C VAL A 103 13.91 -13.96 -12.03
N LEU A 104 14.22 -15.09 -11.43
CA LEU A 104 14.69 -16.29 -12.13
C LEU A 104 13.58 -16.86 -13.00
N GLY A 105 13.91 -17.33 -14.18
CA GLY A 105 12.96 -17.94 -15.11
C GLY A 105 12.37 -19.27 -14.58
N GLY A 106 11.34 -19.77 -15.28
CA GLY A 106 10.68 -21.05 -15.00
C GLY A 106 9.22 -20.90 -14.55
N GLY A 107 8.80 -19.74 -14.10
CA GLY A 107 7.38 -19.47 -13.78
C GLY A 107 6.77 -20.50 -12.85
N ALA A 108 5.57 -20.99 -13.17
CA ALA A 108 4.81 -21.95 -12.37
C ALA A 108 5.49 -23.32 -12.18
N GLU A 109 6.44 -23.67 -13.03
CA GLU A 109 7.18 -24.95 -12.97
C GLU A 109 8.29 -24.93 -11.91
N ARG A 110 8.57 -23.78 -11.31
CA ARG A 110 9.55 -23.69 -10.23
C ARG A 110 9.02 -24.36 -8.95
N THR A 111 9.95 -24.79 -8.10
CA THR A 111 9.64 -25.34 -6.76
C THR A 111 9.67 -24.28 -5.67
N ASP A 112 10.23 -23.09 -5.98
CA ASP A 112 10.41 -21.94 -5.08
C ASP A 112 10.21 -20.61 -5.81
N GLY A 113 10.47 -19.50 -5.13
CA GLY A 113 10.38 -18.17 -5.71
C GLY A 113 9.02 -17.51 -5.51
N ASP A 114 8.30 -17.95 -4.49
CA ASP A 114 7.03 -17.33 -4.08
C ASP A 114 7.26 -16.04 -3.29
N VAL A 115 6.26 -15.17 -3.36
CA VAL A 115 6.06 -14.11 -2.37
C VAL A 115 4.76 -14.40 -1.63
N ALA A 116 4.83 -14.57 -0.33
CA ALA A 116 3.66 -14.88 0.49
C ALA A 116 3.46 -13.84 1.60
N LEU A 117 2.23 -13.37 1.75
CA LEU A 117 1.81 -12.52 2.86
C LEU A 117 0.84 -13.29 3.75
N ALA A 118 1.21 -13.45 5.01
CA ALA A 118 0.40 -14.21 5.98
C ALA A 118 -0.95 -13.51 6.26
N VAL A 119 -1.93 -14.32 6.62
CA VAL A 119 -3.29 -13.89 6.99
C VAL A 119 -3.25 -12.83 8.09
N ASN A 120 -4.12 -11.84 8.02
CA ASN A 120 -4.22 -10.72 8.96
C ASN A 120 -2.99 -9.80 8.99
N LYS A 121 -2.06 -9.94 8.06
CA LYS A 121 -0.91 -9.06 7.94
C LYS A 121 -1.11 -8.04 6.84
N LEU A 122 -0.37 -6.94 6.96
CA LEU A 122 -0.45 -5.81 6.05
C LEU A 122 0.91 -5.55 5.43
N VAL A 123 0.91 -5.27 4.13
CA VAL A 123 1.98 -4.54 3.46
C VAL A 123 1.39 -3.23 3.00
N ARG A 124 1.89 -2.11 3.51
CA ARG A 124 1.33 -0.83 3.13
C ARG A 124 2.35 0.29 3.11
N THR A 125 2.09 1.24 2.24
CA THR A 125 2.81 2.52 2.18
C THR A 125 1.81 3.68 2.18
N GLY A 126 2.31 4.89 2.31
CA GLY A 126 1.53 6.09 2.03
C GLY A 126 1.67 6.51 0.57
N THR A 127 2.64 7.40 0.30
CA THR A 127 2.92 7.95 -1.03
C THR A 127 3.91 7.12 -1.85
N GLY A 128 4.58 6.15 -1.24
CA GLY A 128 5.54 5.30 -1.94
C GLY A 128 4.86 4.15 -2.66
N ASP A 129 5.47 3.70 -3.74
CA ASP A 129 4.99 2.57 -4.55
C ASP A 129 5.24 1.24 -3.84
N ILE A 130 4.45 0.23 -4.20
CA ILE A 130 4.70 -1.16 -3.85
C ILE A 130 4.90 -1.95 -5.16
N GLU A 131 6.11 -2.42 -5.37
CA GLU A 131 6.50 -3.24 -6.51
C GLU A 131 6.80 -4.66 -6.01
N LEU A 132 6.07 -5.64 -6.52
CA LEU A 132 6.20 -7.04 -6.13
C LEU A 132 6.48 -7.89 -7.35
N ALA A 133 7.54 -8.72 -7.28
CA ALA A 133 7.87 -9.69 -8.30
C ALA A 133 8.09 -11.07 -7.67
N ALA A 134 7.36 -12.08 -8.14
CA ALA A 134 7.51 -13.47 -7.76
C ALA A 134 7.92 -14.30 -8.97
N ALA A 135 8.99 -15.07 -8.86
CA ALA A 135 9.37 -15.99 -9.94
C ALA A 135 8.31 -17.08 -10.16
N ARG A 136 7.59 -17.46 -9.09
CA ARG A 136 6.51 -18.44 -9.13
C ARG A 136 5.16 -17.81 -8.77
N HIS A 137 4.72 -17.88 -7.53
CA HIS A 137 3.39 -17.43 -7.12
C HIS A 137 3.45 -16.23 -6.19
N PHE A 138 2.39 -15.41 -6.23
CA PHE A 138 2.10 -14.46 -5.18
C PHE A 138 0.86 -14.91 -4.40
N ASP A 139 1.00 -15.06 -3.07
CA ASP A 139 -0.06 -15.53 -2.19
C ASP A 139 -0.40 -14.49 -1.11
N LEU A 140 -1.64 -14.02 -1.12
CA LEU A 140 -2.22 -13.11 -0.13
C LEU A 140 -3.05 -13.88 0.93
N GLY A 141 -2.48 -14.91 1.53
CA GLY A 141 -3.16 -15.69 2.55
C GLY A 141 -4.30 -16.54 2.02
N ALA A 142 -4.19 -17.05 0.77
CA ALA A 142 -5.22 -17.85 0.10
C ALA A 142 -5.58 -19.13 0.85
N GLY A 143 -4.70 -19.67 1.66
CA GLY A 143 -4.95 -20.88 2.48
C GLY A 143 -5.80 -20.65 3.72
N ALA A 144 -6.18 -19.42 4.01
CA ALA A 144 -6.95 -19.11 5.20
C ALA A 144 -8.40 -19.63 5.12
N THR A 145 -8.89 -20.52 6.04
CA THR A 145 -10.23 -21.12 6.10
C THR A 145 -11.14 -20.55 7.22
N GLY A 146 -12.41 -20.11 6.94
CA GLY A 146 -13.41 -19.62 7.93
C GLY A 146 -14.17 -18.37 7.50
N VAL A 147 -15.33 -18.14 8.02
CA VAL A 147 -16.27 -17.08 7.61
C VAL A 147 -15.96 -15.68 8.16
N ASN A 148 -15.10 -15.56 9.17
CA ASN A 148 -14.77 -14.28 9.84
C ASN A 148 -13.33 -13.85 9.57
N ARG A 149 -12.88 -13.92 8.33
CA ARG A 149 -11.48 -13.75 8.05
C ARG A 149 -11.10 -12.34 7.70
N ARG A 150 -10.11 -11.86 8.40
CA ARG A 150 -9.25 -10.81 7.87
C ARG A 150 -8.33 -11.45 6.85
N THR A 151 -8.51 -11.11 5.59
CA THR A 151 -7.52 -11.43 4.58
C THR A 151 -6.25 -10.61 4.82
N ALA A 152 -5.14 -11.03 4.25
CA ALA A 152 -3.99 -10.15 4.11
C ALA A 152 -4.37 -8.97 3.20
N ALA A 153 -3.74 -7.81 3.40
CA ALA A 153 -3.95 -6.67 2.52
C ALA A 153 -2.62 -6.00 2.15
N LEU A 154 -2.54 -5.61 0.88
CA LEU A 154 -1.40 -4.90 0.29
C LEU A 154 -1.93 -3.62 -0.37
N TYR A 155 -1.52 -2.45 0.13
CA TYR A 155 -2.07 -1.20 -0.40
C TYR A 155 -1.17 0.02 -0.21
N THR A 156 -1.38 1.00 -1.07
CA THR A 156 -0.88 2.36 -0.92
C THR A 156 -2.02 3.26 -0.43
N ALA A 157 -1.71 4.20 0.46
CA ALA A 157 -2.73 4.99 1.15
C ALA A 157 -2.70 6.49 0.83
N GLY A 158 -1.64 6.98 0.19
CA GLY A 158 -1.40 8.41 0.07
C GLY A 158 -0.91 9.03 1.38
N ARG A 159 -1.17 10.30 1.53
CA ARG A 159 -0.88 11.06 2.75
C ARG A 159 -2.14 11.75 3.28
N ALA A 160 -2.18 11.93 4.58
CA ALA A 160 -3.25 12.70 5.20
C ALA A 160 -3.23 14.14 4.66
N THR A 161 -4.41 14.63 4.30
CA THR A 161 -4.59 16.03 3.94
C THR A 161 -4.87 16.86 5.18
N SER A 162 -4.37 18.10 5.22
CA SER A 162 -4.67 19.02 6.31
C SER A 162 -6.10 19.55 6.21
N THR A 163 -6.62 20.05 7.31
CA THR A 163 -7.89 20.80 7.32
C THR A 163 -7.80 22.09 6.50
N ASP A 164 -6.59 22.62 6.29
CA ASP A 164 -6.35 23.80 5.46
C ASP A 164 -6.55 23.51 3.98
N ASP A 165 -6.20 22.30 3.51
CA ASP A 165 -6.51 21.83 2.16
C ASP A 165 -8.02 21.59 1.96
N TYR A 166 -8.73 21.30 3.05
CA TYR A 166 -10.17 21.03 3.08
C TYR A 166 -10.84 21.75 4.27
N PRO A 167 -10.98 23.09 4.23
CA PRO A 167 -11.55 23.87 5.35
C PRO A 167 -12.92 23.39 5.79
N GLN A 168 -13.67 22.73 4.92
CA GLN A 168 -14.98 22.18 5.23
C GLN A 168 -14.91 20.90 6.10
N LEU A 169 -13.73 20.35 6.38
CA LEU A 169 -13.51 19.29 7.38
C LEU A 169 -13.44 19.88 8.80
N ALA A 170 -13.21 21.18 8.94
CA ALA A 170 -13.27 21.84 10.23
C ALA A 170 -14.62 21.58 10.90
N GLY A 171 -14.57 21.06 12.12
CA GLY A 171 -15.78 20.68 12.86
C GLY A 171 -16.34 19.29 12.50
N PHE A 172 -15.69 18.51 11.61
CA PHE A 172 -16.06 17.11 11.45
C PHE A 172 -15.56 16.28 12.63
N THR A 173 -16.50 15.84 13.45
CA THR A 173 -16.24 14.83 14.48
C THR A 173 -16.73 13.48 13.95
N PRO A 174 -15.87 12.46 13.80
CA PRO A 174 -16.34 11.11 13.50
C PRO A 174 -17.35 10.67 14.53
N PRO A 175 -18.31 9.78 14.20
CA PRO A 175 -19.22 9.23 15.20
C PRO A 175 -18.41 8.67 16.38
N SER A 176 -18.72 9.12 17.59
CA SER A 176 -18.02 8.66 18.80
C SER A 176 -18.21 7.15 18.97
N GLY A 177 -17.16 6.44 19.34
CA GLY A 177 -17.19 5.02 19.67
C GLY A 177 -16.85 4.04 18.56
N THR A 178 -16.58 4.51 17.33
CA THR A 178 -16.26 3.61 16.19
C THR A 178 -14.77 3.42 15.95
N GLY A 179 -13.89 4.17 16.63
CA GLY A 179 -12.45 4.16 16.33
C GLY A 179 -12.10 4.60 14.89
N VAL A 180 -13.04 5.21 14.20
CA VAL A 180 -12.96 5.58 12.79
C VAL A 180 -12.45 7.00 12.67
N SER A 181 -11.25 7.16 12.11
CA SER A 181 -10.77 8.46 11.64
C SER A 181 -11.20 8.64 10.18
N ALA A 182 -11.83 9.78 9.87
CA ALA A 182 -12.09 10.14 8.50
C ALA A 182 -10.77 10.50 7.82
N SER A 183 -10.42 9.78 6.76
CA SER A 183 -9.21 10.04 5.98
C SER A 183 -9.56 10.35 4.53
N TYR A 184 -9.05 11.48 4.06
CA TYR A 184 -9.15 11.94 2.67
C TYR A 184 -7.74 11.97 2.09
N PRO A 185 -7.20 10.80 1.75
CA PRO A 185 -5.80 10.72 1.33
C PRO A 185 -5.61 11.28 -0.08
N THR A 186 -4.40 11.75 -0.35
CA THR A 186 -3.96 12.21 -1.67
C THR A 186 -2.55 11.78 -1.96
N GLY A 187 -2.21 11.66 -3.26
CA GLY A 187 -0.84 11.37 -3.71
C GLY A 187 -0.37 9.99 -3.28
N GLY A 188 -1.24 8.98 -3.39
CA GLY A 188 -0.87 7.59 -3.18
C GLY A 188 0.07 7.09 -4.27
N GLY A 189 0.92 6.12 -3.90
CA GLY A 189 1.77 5.43 -4.85
C GLY A 189 1.02 4.33 -5.61
N ASP A 190 1.68 3.79 -6.62
CA ASP A 190 1.19 2.67 -7.42
C ASP A 190 1.39 1.33 -6.72
N VAL A 191 0.57 0.35 -7.09
CA VAL A 191 0.77 -1.06 -6.74
C VAL A 191 1.00 -1.86 -8.00
N ARG A 192 2.15 -2.50 -8.12
CA ARG A 192 2.50 -3.37 -9.24
C ARG A 192 2.84 -4.77 -8.73
N ILE A 193 2.13 -5.76 -9.25
CA ILE A 193 2.28 -7.16 -8.88
C ILE A 193 2.57 -7.95 -10.15
N GLN A 194 3.69 -8.68 -10.15
CA GLN A 194 4.06 -9.58 -11.23
C GLN A 194 4.40 -10.94 -10.64
N ALA A 195 3.75 -12.00 -11.13
CA ALA A 195 4.07 -13.38 -10.79
C ALA A 195 4.29 -14.21 -12.05
N GLY A 196 5.33 -15.03 -12.06
CA GLY A 196 5.60 -15.97 -13.17
C GLY A 196 4.61 -17.14 -13.21
N GLY A 197 3.94 -17.43 -12.11
CA GLY A 197 2.85 -18.41 -11.97
C GLY A 197 1.52 -17.73 -11.67
N ASP A 198 0.91 -18.09 -10.54
CA ASP A 198 -0.40 -17.60 -10.13
C ASP A 198 -0.32 -16.40 -9.18
N VAL A 199 -1.35 -15.56 -9.23
CA VAL A 199 -1.66 -14.57 -8.20
C VAL A 199 -2.87 -15.03 -7.42
N LEU A 200 -2.69 -15.31 -6.13
CA LEU A 200 -3.70 -15.89 -5.26
C LEU A 200 -4.13 -14.86 -4.20
N GLY A 201 -5.35 -14.38 -4.31
CA GLY A 201 -5.98 -13.52 -3.31
C GLY A 201 -6.73 -14.32 -2.26
N GLY A 202 -6.95 -13.73 -1.09
CA GLY A 202 -7.84 -14.27 -0.07
C GLY A 202 -9.31 -14.00 -0.40
N ILE A 203 -10.18 -14.98 -0.16
CA ILE A 203 -11.63 -14.77 -0.28
C ILE A 203 -12.05 -13.75 0.77
N THR A 204 -12.65 -12.64 0.34
CA THR A 204 -13.21 -11.63 1.21
C THR A 204 -14.71 -11.52 0.99
N HIS A 205 -15.47 -11.41 2.09
CA HIS A 205 -16.91 -11.10 2.09
C HIS A 205 -17.17 -9.65 2.47
N GLN A 206 -16.10 -8.84 2.58
CA GLN A 206 -16.21 -7.46 3.00
C GLN A 206 -16.96 -6.61 1.96
N LEU A 207 -17.95 -5.88 2.43
CA LEU A 207 -18.63 -4.89 1.62
C LEU A 207 -17.80 -3.59 1.56
N VAL A 208 -17.87 -2.89 0.42
CA VAL A 208 -17.18 -1.60 0.25
C VAL A 208 -17.58 -0.60 1.33
N THR A 209 -18.85 -0.62 1.76
CA THR A 209 -19.39 0.26 2.81
C THR A 209 -18.78 0.06 4.20
N GLU A 210 -18.04 -1.02 4.43
CA GLU A 210 -17.39 -1.28 5.71
C GLU A 210 -16.09 -0.49 5.87
N TRP A 211 -15.43 -0.15 4.78
CA TRP A 211 -14.18 0.60 4.79
C TRP A 211 -14.24 1.93 4.02
N GLN A 212 -15.07 2.03 2.97
CA GLN A 212 -15.37 3.31 2.33
C GLN A 212 -16.65 3.89 2.93
N GLN A 213 -16.48 4.83 3.83
CA GLN A 213 -17.56 5.43 4.57
C GLN A 213 -18.15 6.61 3.82
N ARG A 214 -19.46 6.83 3.99
CA ARG A 214 -20.18 7.97 3.41
C ARG A 214 -20.91 8.74 4.48
N ARG A 215 -20.88 10.08 4.40
CA ARG A 215 -21.69 10.99 5.20
C ARG A 215 -22.57 11.84 4.29
N GLY A 216 -23.68 12.31 4.84
CA GLY A 216 -24.67 13.10 4.12
C GLY A 216 -25.65 12.21 3.34
N ARG A 217 -26.79 12.79 3.01
CA ARG A 217 -27.87 12.12 2.25
C ARG A 217 -28.28 12.99 1.08
N THR A 218 -28.50 12.37 -0.05
CA THR A 218 -29.13 12.96 -1.20
C THR A 218 -30.37 12.17 -1.55
N SER A 219 -31.40 12.83 -2.10
CA SER A 219 -32.53 12.16 -2.75
C SER A 219 -32.07 11.49 -4.05
N GLU A 220 -32.91 10.65 -4.65
CA GLU A 220 -32.68 10.10 -5.98
C GLU A 220 -32.52 11.18 -7.04
N ALA A 221 -33.21 12.34 -6.87
CA ALA A 221 -33.06 13.51 -7.72
C ALA A 221 -31.80 14.34 -7.45
N GLY A 222 -30.88 13.89 -6.53
CA GLY A 222 -29.64 14.58 -6.22
C GLY A 222 -29.78 15.73 -5.22
N THR A 223 -30.97 15.97 -4.65
CA THR A 223 -31.17 17.04 -3.66
C THR A 223 -30.57 16.66 -2.31
N LEU A 224 -29.83 17.58 -1.69
CA LEU A 224 -29.26 17.38 -0.36
C LEU A 224 -30.36 17.30 0.69
N LEU A 225 -30.46 16.17 1.38
CA LEU A 225 -31.46 15.90 2.43
C LEU A 225 -30.94 16.17 3.85
N SER A 226 -29.68 16.57 4.02
CA SER A 226 -29.10 16.91 5.31
C SER A 226 -28.31 18.21 5.21
N SER A 227 -28.18 18.93 6.34
CA SER A 227 -27.34 20.13 6.46
C SER A 227 -25.84 19.87 6.26
N GLN A 228 -25.46 18.61 6.07
CA GLN A 228 -24.08 18.20 5.92
C GLN A 228 -23.78 17.81 4.47
N ASN A 229 -22.75 18.42 3.91
CA ASN A 229 -22.30 18.08 2.56
C ASN A 229 -21.94 16.60 2.47
N PRO A 230 -22.36 15.90 1.42
CA PRO A 230 -21.93 14.52 1.16
C PRO A 230 -20.41 14.45 1.10
N SER A 231 -19.85 13.43 1.70
CA SER A 231 -18.41 13.16 1.65
C SER A 231 -18.17 11.66 1.71
N TRP A 232 -17.06 11.22 1.11
CA TRP A 232 -16.61 9.84 1.13
C TRP A 232 -15.18 9.82 1.66
N TRP A 233 -14.92 8.98 2.66
CA TRP A 233 -13.60 8.83 3.24
C TRP A 233 -13.26 7.37 3.43
N ILE A 234 -11.98 7.10 3.65
CA ILE A 234 -11.47 5.76 3.81
C ILE A 234 -11.18 5.48 5.28
N ASN A 235 -11.68 4.36 5.75
CA ASN A 235 -11.32 3.76 7.02
C ASN A 235 -10.28 2.67 6.77
N PHE A 236 -9.02 3.03 6.84
CA PHE A 236 -7.91 2.09 6.62
C PHE A 236 -7.92 0.94 7.62
N GLY A 237 -8.39 1.17 8.85
CA GLY A 237 -8.48 0.15 9.90
C GLY A 237 -9.37 -1.03 9.54
N ASN A 238 -10.32 -0.81 8.64
CA ASN A 238 -11.26 -1.84 8.20
C ASN A 238 -10.95 -2.41 6.81
N PHE A 239 -9.95 -1.87 6.08
CA PHE A 239 -9.66 -2.35 4.73
C PHE A 239 -9.09 -3.76 4.74
N GLN A 240 -9.77 -4.68 4.06
CA GLN A 240 -9.43 -6.10 3.99
C GLN A 240 -9.71 -6.70 2.59
N GLN A 241 -9.74 -5.87 1.56
CA GLN A 241 -10.03 -6.30 0.19
C GLN A 241 -8.75 -6.50 -0.63
N ASN A 242 -7.87 -7.36 -0.17
CA ASN A 242 -6.62 -7.78 -0.80
C ASN A 242 -5.71 -6.62 -1.23
N VAL A 243 -5.91 -6.03 -2.42
CA VAL A 243 -5.00 -5.05 -3.02
C VAL A 243 -5.70 -3.72 -3.22
N GLY A 244 -5.00 -2.60 -2.94
CA GLY A 244 -5.60 -1.28 -3.16
C GLY A 244 -4.59 -0.16 -3.43
N ALA A 245 -4.98 0.79 -4.28
CA ALA A 245 -4.38 2.11 -4.37
C ALA A 245 -5.37 3.12 -3.78
N LEU A 246 -5.37 3.24 -2.43
CA LEU A 246 -6.46 3.87 -1.69
C LEU A 246 -6.35 5.39 -1.62
N GLY A 247 -5.20 5.95 -1.93
CA GLY A 247 -4.92 7.39 -1.93
C GLY A 247 -4.77 8.01 -3.32
N GLY A 248 -5.19 7.30 -4.36
CA GLY A 248 -4.83 7.56 -5.75
C GLY A 248 -3.64 6.69 -6.15
N GLY A 249 -3.27 6.69 -7.42
CA GLY A 249 -2.32 5.76 -8.02
C GLY A 249 -3.02 4.61 -8.74
N ASP A 250 -2.23 3.77 -9.39
CA ASP A 250 -2.71 2.68 -10.23
C ASP A 250 -2.47 1.32 -9.56
N VAL A 251 -3.27 0.33 -9.95
CA VAL A 251 -3.04 -1.09 -9.61
C VAL A 251 -2.82 -1.86 -10.90
N ALA A 252 -1.64 -2.47 -11.03
CA ALA A 252 -1.30 -3.34 -12.15
C ALA A 252 -0.98 -4.75 -11.63
N VAL A 253 -1.64 -5.76 -12.18
CA VAL A 253 -1.45 -7.17 -11.82
C VAL A 253 -1.18 -7.97 -13.07
N SER A 254 -0.08 -8.73 -13.07
CA SER A 254 0.29 -9.66 -14.14
C SER A 254 0.59 -11.03 -13.54
N ALA A 255 -0.04 -12.07 -14.08
CA ALA A 255 0.20 -13.46 -13.72
C ALA A 255 0.58 -14.25 -14.98
N GLY A 256 1.59 -15.09 -14.87
CA GLY A 256 1.98 -15.98 -15.95
C GLY A 256 0.97 -17.10 -16.22
N ARG A 257 0.08 -17.38 -15.23
CA ARG A 257 -0.93 -18.42 -15.35
C ARG A 257 -2.32 -17.95 -14.96
N HIS A 258 -2.62 -17.81 -13.67
CA HIS A 258 -3.97 -17.49 -13.21
C HIS A 258 -4.00 -16.39 -12.14
N VAL A 259 -5.12 -15.66 -12.09
CA VAL A 259 -5.46 -14.77 -10.97
C VAL A 259 -6.71 -15.34 -10.30
N HIS A 260 -6.59 -15.71 -9.01
CA HIS A 260 -7.66 -16.31 -8.24
C HIS A 260 -8.05 -15.45 -7.04
N ASN A 261 -9.35 -15.23 -6.83
CA ASN A 261 -9.92 -14.60 -5.64
C ASN A 261 -9.29 -13.24 -5.27
N LEU A 262 -8.72 -12.54 -6.24
CA LEU A 262 -8.09 -11.25 -6.01
C LEU A 262 -9.13 -10.14 -6.16
N SER A 263 -9.27 -9.32 -5.11
CA SER A 263 -9.95 -8.04 -5.17
C SER A 263 -8.92 -6.94 -5.33
N ALA A 264 -9.08 -6.08 -6.34
CA ALA A 264 -8.26 -4.89 -6.55
C ALA A 264 -9.13 -3.64 -6.52
N VAL A 265 -8.74 -2.64 -5.75
CA VAL A 265 -9.58 -1.47 -5.45
C VAL A 265 -8.81 -0.17 -5.67
N ILE A 266 -9.44 0.74 -6.44
CA ILE A 266 -8.97 2.12 -6.62
C ILE A 266 -10.17 3.03 -6.28
N PRO A 267 -10.38 3.36 -4.98
CA PRO A 267 -11.54 4.13 -4.58
C PRO A 267 -11.36 5.61 -4.84
N THR A 268 -12.46 6.31 -5.03
CA THR A 268 -12.49 7.76 -4.98
C THR A 268 -12.86 8.21 -3.56
N SER A 269 -12.02 9.03 -2.94
CA SER A 269 -12.37 9.80 -1.75
C SER A 269 -12.60 11.26 -2.14
N GLY A 270 -13.55 11.94 -1.54
CA GLY A 270 -13.82 13.31 -1.91
C GLY A 270 -15.07 13.90 -1.29
N ARG A 271 -15.33 15.14 -1.67
CA ARG A 271 -16.46 15.96 -1.25
C ARG A 271 -17.01 16.72 -2.45
N PRO A 272 -18.35 16.83 -2.59
CA PRO A 272 -18.95 17.73 -3.56
C PRO A 272 -18.50 19.17 -3.28
N GLY A 273 -18.07 19.88 -4.30
CA GLY A 273 -17.58 21.26 -4.21
C GLY A 273 -16.06 21.42 -4.07
N GLY A 274 -15.31 20.37 -3.82
CA GLY A 274 -13.87 20.34 -4.01
C GLY A 274 -13.51 20.05 -5.46
N ARG A 275 -12.64 20.84 -6.08
CA ARG A 275 -12.12 20.45 -7.41
C ARG A 275 -11.28 19.18 -7.23
N PRO A 276 -11.50 18.14 -8.04
CA PRO A 276 -10.58 17.03 -8.07
C PRO A 276 -9.21 17.58 -8.49
N ARG A 277 -8.23 17.45 -7.66
CA ARG A 277 -6.85 17.68 -8.07
C ARG A 277 -6.38 16.38 -8.74
N ARG A 278 -6.04 16.52 -10.00
CA ARG A 278 -5.30 15.50 -10.74
C ARG A 278 -3.89 15.39 -10.21
#